data_5ac545d0ae22e981fce5c8fd654c6f55
#
_entry.id   5ac545d0ae22e981fce5c8fd654c6f55
#
_cell.length_a   1.000
_cell.length_b   1.000
_cell.length_c   1.000
_cell.angle_alpha   90.00
_cell.angle_beta   90.00
_cell.angle_gamma   90.00
#
_symmetry.space_group_name_H-M   'P 1'
#
loop_
_entity.id
_entity.type
_entity.pdbx_description
1 polymer ?
#
loop_
_entity_poly.entity_id
_entity_poly.type
_entity_poly.pdbx_seq_one_letter_code
_entity_poly.pdbx_strand_id
1 'polypeptide(L)'
;PELALGNNALARTKTYRTETYLWPNFLKKDNLFNVLKQVSVVAIIAIGMTLIIITAGIDLSVGSLIAFSGVITALTIQYLGGSEPATSHLWLGSLAGILICALIGMGTGGLITIFRIPAFIVTLGVMFIAKGLAFIFSNSEPIPVGNEGFAWLGRGSDLFGLPNSVSLMLFLFVVAHVVMSRTSIGRYVYAVGGNPEAARLSGVPVKWILVFVYALCGLLAGLGGVMEASLHVTGDPKSGTLVELQVIAAVVVGGTSLAGGRGKIFGTLVGALIIGVIRNGMNLTGVEAHMQSVVYGVVILIAVMVDQLKGRLK
;
A
#
# COMPACT_ATOMS: atom_id res chain seq x y z
N PRO A 1 -5.42 61.49 -7.23
CA PRO A 1 -4.37 60.65 -6.62
C PRO A 1 -4.78 59.18 -6.47
N GLU A 2 -6.03 58.86 -6.22
CA GLU A 2 -6.53 57.46 -6.06
C GLU A 2 -6.54 56.69 -7.35
N LEU A 3 -6.76 57.30 -8.49
CA LEU A 3 -6.73 56.64 -9.83
C LEU A 3 -5.32 56.22 -10.24
N ALA A 4 -4.28 56.87 -9.78
CA ALA A 4 -2.89 56.51 -10.05
C ALA A 4 -2.40 55.30 -9.24
N LEU A 5 -2.95 55.07 -8.04
CA LEU A 5 -2.66 53.88 -7.22
C LEU A 5 -3.31 52.61 -7.79
N GLY A 6 -4.50 52.71 -8.37
CA GLY A 6 -5.18 51.60 -9.00
C GLY A 6 -4.43 51.03 -10.22
N ASN A 7 -3.87 51.90 -11.06
CA ASN A 7 -3.13 51.48 -12.27
C ASN A 7 -1.78 50.80 -11.91
N ASN A 8 -1.11 51.20 -10.86
CA ASN A 8 0.13 50.56 -10.41
C ASN A 8 -0.09 49.21 -9.73
N ALA A 9 -1.24 49.01 -9.11
CA ALA A 9 -1.60 47.68 -8.56
C ALA A 9 -1.93 46.67 -9.64
N LEU A 10 -2.64 47.10 -10.71
CA LEU A 10 -2.95 46.24 -11.88
C LEU A 10 -1.71 45.90 -12.71
N ALA A 11 -0.73 46.80 -12.81
CA ALA A 11 0.53 46.53 -13.50
C ALA A 11 1.45 45.54 -12.78
N ARG A 12 1.22 45.30 -11.48
CA ARG A 12 1.95 44.30 -10.68
C ARG A 12 1.24 42.94 -10.58
N THR A 13 0.00 42.83 -11.02
CA THR A 13 -0.68 41.54 -11.14
C THR A 13 -0.05 40.79 -12.28
N LYS A 14 0.89 39.88 -11.98
CA LYS A 14 1.27 38.82 -12.92
C LYS A 14 0.01 38.03 -13.23
N THR A 15 -0.56 38.23 -14.42
CA THR A 15 -1.56 37.33 -14.97
C THR A 15 -0.88 35.98 -15.14
N TYR A 16 -1.05 35.09 -14.18
CA TYR A 16 -0.76 33.70 -14.40
C TYR A 16 -1.78 33.22 -15.43
N ARG A 17 -1.37 33.03 -16.68
CA ARG A 17 -2.08 32.15 -17.57
C ARG A 17 -2.12 30.80 -16.84
N THR A 18 -3.25 30.42 -16.33
CA THR A 18 -3.50 29.04 -15.97
C THR A 18 -3.19 28.24 -17.22
N GLU A 19 -2.12 27.43 -17.20
CA GLU A 19 -1.86 26.50 -18.28
C GLU A 19 -3.04 25.54 -18.30
N THR A 20 -4.01 25.83 -19.16
CA THR A 20 -5.35 25.26 -19.19
C THR A 20 -5.40 23.86 -19.79
N TYR A 21 -4.26 23.21 -20.01
CA TYR A 21 -4.24 21.88 -20.60
C TYR A 21 -3.73 20.85 -19.62
N LEU A 22 -4.65 20.15 -19.00
CA LEU A 22 -4.44 19.03 -18.08
C LEU A 22 -3.60 17.91 -18.71
N TRP A 23 -3.72 17.68 -20.00
CA TRP A 23 -3.06 16.61 -20.71
C TRP A 23 -1.52 16.74 -20.78
N PRO A 24 -0.93 17.89 -21.15
CA PRO A 24 0.52 18.06 -21.12
C PRO A 24 1.12 17.88 -19.72
N ASN A 25 0.41 18.27 -18.65
CA ASN A 25 0.88 18.10 -17.28
C ASN A 25 0.88 16.64 -16.85
N PHE A 26 -0.11 15.86 -17.26
CA PHE A 26 -0.18 14.43 -16.97
C PHE A 26 1.01 13.66 -17.58
N LEU A 27 1.40 13.97 -18.81
CA LEU A 27 2.48 13.27 -19.52
C LEU A 27 3.89 13.80 -19.20
N LYS A 28 4.03 14.85 -18.40
CA LYS A 28 5.35 15.31 -17.97
C LYS A 28 6.09 14.20 -17.22
N LYS A 29 7.39 14.03 -17.51
CA LYS A 29 8.24 12.99 -16.89
C LYS A 29 8.17 13.01 -15.36
N ASP A 30 8.20 14.20 -14.77
CA ASP A 30 8.12 14.36 -13.31
C ASP A 30 6.78 13.87 -12.75
N ASN A 31 5.67 14.13 -13.46
CA ASN A 31 4.36 13.63 -13.04
C ASN A 31 4.29 12.10 -13.17
N LEU A 32 4.81 11.52 -14.26
CA LEU A 32 4.85 10.06 -14.42
C LEU A 32 5.66 9.39 -13.31
N PHE A 33 6.80 9.96 -12.93
CA PHE A 33 7.57 9.45 -11.79
C PHE A 33 6.84 9.62 -10.47
N ASN A 34 6.12 10.72 -10.26
CA ASN A 34 5.29 10.91 -9.07
C ASN A 34 4.16 9.88 -9.00
N VAL A 35 3.50 9.59 -10.13
CA VAL A 35 2.49 8.51 -10.21
C VAL A 35 3.13 7.17 -9.82
N LEU A 36 4.27 6.81 -10.40
CA LEU A 36 4.95 5.56 -10.11
C LEU A 36 5.38 5.45 -8.64
N LYS A 37 5.89 6.54 -8.02
CA LYS A 37 6.22 6.58 -6.59
C LYS A 37 5.00 6.32 -5.71
N GLN A 38 3.89 6.99 -5.99
CA GLN A 38 2.64 6.81 -5.24
C GLN A 38 2.05 5.40 -5.42
N VAL A 39 2.12 4.88 -6.64
CA VAL A 39 1.66 3.52 -6.95
C VAL A 39 2.53 2.48 -6.26
N SER A 40 3.83 2.71 -6.09
CA SER A 40 4.76 1.70 -5.57
C SER A 40 4.39 1.19 -4.18
N VAL A 41 3.93 2.06 -3.27
CA VAL A 41 3.47 1.67 -1.92
C VAL A 41 2.25 0.76 -2.02
N VAL A 42 1.20 1.21 -2.72
CA VAL A 42 -0.04 0.44 -2.91
C VAL A 42 0.24 -0.89 -3.62
N ALA A 43 1.07 -0.88 -4.66
CA ALA A 43 1.39 -2.06 -5.45
C ALA A 43 2.16 -3.11 -4.64
N ILE A 44 3.14 -2.70 -3.83
CA ILE A 44 3.90 -3.63 -2.98
C ILE A 44 2.96 -4.34 -2.00
N ILE A 45 2.08 -3.60 -1.34
CA ILE A 45 1.10 -4.17 -0.41
C ILE A 45 0.10 -5.07 -1.16
N ALA A 46 -0.29 -4.66 -2.38
CA ALA A 46 -1.19 -5.43 -3.23
C ALA A 46 -0.64 -6.82 -3.61
N ILE A 47 0.68 -7.04 -3.60
CA ILE A 47 1.27 -8.39 -3.73
C ILE A 47 0.75 -9.29 -2.61
N GLY A 48 0.88 -8.86 -1.35
CA GLY A 48 0.41 -9.62 -0.18
C GLY A 48 -1.10 -9.82 -0.22
N MET A 49 -1.86 -8.75 -0.49
CA MET A 49 -3.31 -8.81 -0.62
C MET A 49 -3.76 -9.76 -1.75
N THR A 50 -3.01 -9.86 -2.84
CA THR A 50 -3.30 -10.80 -3.92
C THR A 50 -3.28 -12.25 -3.41
N LEU A 51 -2.29 -12.61 -2.60
CA LEU A 51 -2.20 -13.96 -2.03
C LEU A 51 -3.36 -14.21 -1.05
N ILE A 52 -3.70 -13.22 -0.23
CA ILE A 52 -4.84 -13.29 0.70
C ILE A 52 -6.15 -13.48 -0.07
N ILE A 53 -6.40 -12.68 -1.10
CA ILE A 53 -7.64 -12.79 -1.90
C ILE A 53 -7.67 -14.11 -2.67
N ILE A 54 -6.54 -14.60 -3.21
CA ILE A 54 -6.49 -15.91 -3.83
C ILE A 54 -6.86 -17.01 -2.82
N THR A 55 -6.49 -16.89 -1.54
CA THR A 55 -6.93 -17.84 -0.49
C THR A 55 -8.34 -17.56 0.06
N ALA A 56 -9.15 -16.77 -0.64
CA ALA A 56 -10.51 -16.38 -0.27
C ALA A 56 -10.60 -15.58 1.05
N GLY A 57 -9.52 -14.88 1.43
CA GLY A 57 -9.48 -13.96 2.57
C GLY A 57 -9.55 -12.49 2.15
N ILE A 58 -9.71 -11.61 3.13
CA ILE A 58 -9.58 -10.16 2.98
C ILE A 58 -8.83 -9.64 4.20
N ASP A 59 -7.89 -8.72 3.98
CA ASP A 59 -7.15 -8.06 5.06
C ASP A 59 -7.43 -6.56 5.06
N LEU A 60 -8.16 -6.09 6.06
CA LEU A 60 -8.48 -4.68 6.26
C LEU A 60 -7.41 -3.95 7.08
N SER A 61 -6.46 -4.66 7.68
CA SER A 61 -5.50 -4.06 8.60
C SER A 61 -4.33 -3.35 7.91
N VAL A 62 -4.10 -3.59 6.62
CA VAL A 62 -2.89 -3.12 5.90
C VAL A 62 -2.69 -1.61 5.98
N GLY A 63 -3.75 -0.81 5.89
CA GLY A 63 -3.66 0.66 6.02
C GLY A 63 -3.20 1.09 7.40
N SER A 64 -3.74 0.48 8.45
CA SER A 64 -3.33 0.75 9.84
C SER A 64 -1.91 0.24 10.14
N LEU A 65 -1.49 -0.87 9.53
CA LEU A 65 -0.13 -1.38 9.63
C LEU A 65 0.90 -0.45 8.98
N ILE A 66 0.54 0.26 7.91
CA ILE A 66 1.38 1.33 7.32
C ILE A 66 1.69 2.40 8.37
N ALA A 67 0.63 2.95 9.00
CA ALA A 67 0.79 3.97 10.04
C ALA A 67 1.62 3.45 11.20
N PHE A 68 1.28 2.27 11.70
CA PHE A 68 1.95 1.66 12.84
C PHE A 68 3.43 1.37 12.55
N SER A 69 3.76 0.84 11.38
CA SER A 69 5.14 0.63 10.95
C SER A 69 5.93 1.93 10.90
N GLY A 70 5.37 2.98 10.28
CA GLY A 70 6.01 4.29 10.20
C GLY A 70 6.30 4.89 11.57
N VAL A 71 5.34 4.80 12.49
CA VAL A 71 5.50 5.27 13.89
C VAL A 71 6.56 4.47 14.62
N ILE A 72 6.53 3.12 14.58
CA ILE A 72 7.54 2.27 15.22
C ILE A 72 8.92 2.53 14.63
N THR A 73 9.02 2.69 13.33
CA THR A 73 10.28 3.04 12.65
C THR A 73 10.86 4.34 13.19
N ALA A 74 10.06 5.42 13.19
CA ALA A 74 10.51 6.73 13.65
C ALA A 74 10.87 6.75 15.14
N LEU A 75 10.06 6.11 16.00
CA LEU A 75 10.35 5.95 17.43
C LEU A 75 11.64 5.19 17.68
N THR A 76 11.85 4.09 16.96
CA THR A 76 13.07 3.27 17.12
C THR A 76 14.31 4.06 16.70
N ILE A 77 14.23 4.80 15.58
CA ILE A 77 15.33 5.67 15.14
C ILE A 77 15.62 6.74 16.17
N GLN A 78 14.59 7.41 16.69
CA GLN A 78 14.74 8.46 17.69
C GLN A 78 15.29 7.92 19.02
N TYR A 79 14.82 6.75 19.46
CA TYR A 79 15.29 6.09 20.68
C TYR A 79 16.78 5.71 20.61
N LEU A 80 17.23 5.18 19.46
CA LEU A 80 18.61 4.72 19.28
C LEU A 80 19.58 5.85 18.95
N GLY A 81 19.15 6.87 18.20
CA GLY A 81 20.04 7.91 17.65
C GLY A 81 19.80 9.32 18.13
N GLY A 82 18.75 9.56 18.93
CA GLY A 82 18.41 10.91 19.41
C GLY A 82 18.12 11.90 18.28
N SER A 83 18.68 13.12 18.39
CA SER A 83 18.50 14.19 17.40
C SER A 83 19.33 14.01 16.11
N GLU A 84 20.40 13.22 16.15
CA GLU A 84 21.31 13.00 15.04
C GLU A 84 21.55 11.49 14.80
N PRO A 85 20.53 10.77 14.32
CA PRO A 85 20.64 9.33 14.13
C PRO A 85 21.63 8.96 13.03
N ALA A 86 22.51 7.99 13.30
CA ALA A 86 23.40 7.42 12.31
C ALA A 86 22.63 6.54 11.31
N THR A 87 23.22 6.28 10.14
CA THR A 87 22.63 5.42 9.11
C THR A 87 22.24 4.03 9.62
N SER A 88 23.00 3.46 10.56
CA SER A 88 22.67 2.18 11.18
C SER A 88 21.34 2.21 11.94
N HIS A 89 21.03 3.33 12.61
CA HIS A 89 19.76 3.50 13.33
C HIS A 89 18.58 3.58 12.37
N LEU A 90 18.78 4.15 11.15
CA LEU A 90 17.76 4.18 10.11
C LEU A 90 17.38 2.76 9.65
N TRP A 91 18.38 1.91 9.43
CA TRP A 91 18.17 0.51 9.05
C TRP A 91 17.50 -0.30 10.18
N LEU A 92 17.97 -0.15 11.41
CA LEU A 92 17.40 -0.85 12.57
C LEU A 92 15.94 -0.46 12.81
N GLY A 93 15.63 0.84 12.75
CA GLY A 93 14.26 1.32 12.89
C GLY A 93 13.35 0.82 11.76
N SER A 94 13.82 0.86 10.51
CA SER A 94 13.08 0.33 9.37
C SER A 94 12.82 -1.16 9.52
N LEU A 95 13.81 -1.93 9.93
CA LEU A 95 13.66 -3.36 10.16
C LEU A 95 12.67 -3.65 11.31
N ALA A 96 12.73 -2.88 12.40
CA ALA A 96 11.78 -3.01 13.51
C ALA A 96 10.34 -2.79 13.07
N GLY A 97 10.06 -1.71 12.31
CA GLY A 97 8.73 -1.43 11.77
C GLY A 97 8.21 -2.53 10.84
N ILE A 98 9.07 -3.08 9.98
CA ILE A 98 8.70 -4.18 9.07
C ILE A 98 8.43 -5.47 9.84
N LEU A 99 9.32 -5.86 10.75
CA LEU A 99 9.21 -7.11 11.49
C LEU A 99 8.02 -7.14 12.45
N ILE A 100 7.72 -6.04 13.13
CA ILE A 100 6.54 -6.00 14.02
C ILE A 100 5.25 -6.19 13.22
N CYS A 101 5.14 -5.60 12.01
CA CYS A 101 3.99 -5.79 11.14
C CYS A 101 3.91 -7.22 10.59
N ALA A 102 5.04 -7.86 10.29
CA ALA A 102 5.08 -9.27 9.91
C ALA A 102 4.60 -10.19 11.05
N LEU A 103 5.00 -9.90 12.30
CA LEU A 103 4.55 -10.62 13.49
C LEU A 103 3.05 -10.42 13.74
N ILE A 104 2.53 -9.20 13.57
CA ILE A 104 1.09 -8.93 13.67
C ILE A 104 0.34 -9.72 12.58
N GLY A 105 0.81 -9.72 11.33
CA GLY A 105 0.23 -10.51 10.26
C GLY A 105 0.27 -12.02 10.56
N MET A 106 1.37 -12.52 11.11
CA MET A 106 1.49 -13.92 11.54
C MET A 106 0.48 -14.25 12.65
N GLY A 107 0.31 -13.37 13.64
CA GLY A 107 -0.70 -13.49 14.68
C GLY A 107 -2.12 -13.48 14.10
N THR A 108 -2.40 -12.58 13.13
CA THR A 108 -3.67 -12.52 12.41
C THR A 108 -3.98 -13.84 11.72
N GLY A 109 -3.04 -14.39 10.94
CA GLY A 109 -3.17 -15.71 10.32
C GLY A 109 -3.35 -16.84 11.33
N GLY A 110 -2.66 -16.75 12.47
CA GLY A 110 -2.82 -17.66 13.60
C GLY A 110 -4.24 -17.66 14.18
N LEU A 111 -4.78 -16.47 14.48
CA LEU A 111 -6.16 -16.32 14.98
C LEU A 111 -7.20 -16.89 14.00
N ILE A 112 -7.07 -16.58 12.72
CA ILE A 112 -7.95 -17.10 11.66
C ILE A 112 -7.94 -18.63 11.61
N THR A 113 -6.74 -19.23 11.68
CA THR A 113 -6.58 -20.68 11.48
C THR A 113 -6.85 -21.52 12.72
N ILE A 114 -6.52 -21.01 13.92
CA ILE A 114 -6.71 -21.73 15.19
C ILE A 114 -8.18 -21.65 15.63
N PHE A 115 -8.74 -20.44 15.64
CA PHE A 115 -10.10 -20.20 16.11
C PHE A 115 -11.16 -20.29 15.00
N ARG A 116 -10.74 -20.43 13.75
CA ARG A 116 -11.63 -20.48 12.58
C ARG A 116 -12.55 -19.25 12.45
N ILE A 117 -12.06 -18.10 12.91
CA ILE A 117 -12.78 -16.83 12.81
C ILE A 117 -12.69 -16.33 11.36
N PRO A 118 -13.78 -15.79 10.78
CA PRO A 118 -13.73 -15.17 9.46
C PRO A 118 -12.64 -14.09 9.37
N ALA A 119 -11.85 -14.15 8.30
CA ALA A 119 -10.66 -13.31 8.13
C ALA A 119 -10.97 -11.81 8.29
N PHE A 120 -12.09 -11.36 7.69
CA PHE A 120 -12.45 -9.94 7.73
C PHE A 120 -12.72 -9.44 9.16
N ILE A 121 -13.25 -10.28 10.06
CA ILE A 121 -13.50 -9.91 11.47
C ILE A 121 -12.18 -9.74 12.21
N VAL A 122 -11.25 -10.69 12.04
CA VAL A 122 -9.93 -10.63 12.68
C VAL A 122 -9.15 -9.42 12.19
N THR A 123 -9.09 -9.22 10.88
CA THR A 123 -8.33 -8.10 10.29
C THR A 123 -8.95 -6.73 10.61
N LEU A 124 -10.28 -6.65 10.73
CA LEU A 124 -10.96 -5.45 11.23
C LEU A 124 -10.56 -5.14 12.68
N GLY A 125 -10.52 -6.15 13.54
CA GLY A 125 -10.04 -6.00 14.92
C GLY A 125 -8.58 -5.53 14.98
N VAL A 126 -7.71 -6.16 14.19
CA VAL A 126 -6.29 -5.78 14.08
C VAL A 126 -6.14 -4.36 13.52
N MET A 127 -6.96 -3.96 12.56
CA MET A 127 -6.99 -2.59 12.03
C MET A 127 -7.20 -1.55 13.14
N PHE A 128 -8.20 -1.74 13.99
CA PHE A 128 -8.47 -0.82 15.11
C PHE A 128 -7.36 -0.84 16.15
N ILE A 129 -6.83 -2.03 16.49
CA ILE A 129 -5.72 -2.16 17.45
C ILE A 129 -4.47 -1.45 16.92
N ALA A 130 -4.04 -1.75 15.69
CA ALA A 130 -2.85 -1.15 15.09
C ALA A 130 -2.99 0.38 14.95
N LYS A 131 -4.16 0.85 14.51
CA LYS A 131 -4.46 2.28 14.43
C LYS A 131 -4.41 2.95 15.79
N GLY A 132 -5.08 2.39 16.80
CA GLY A 132 -5.07 2.90 18.17
C GLY A 132 -3.66 2.97 18.76
N LEU A 133 -2.86 1.91 18.59
CA LEU A 133 -1.48 1.87 19.04
C LEU A 133 -0.59 2.89 18.32
N ALA A 134 -0.79 3.10 17.00
CA ALA A 134 -0.06 4.14 16.27
C ALA A 134 -0.30 5.53 16.87
N PHE A 135 -1.55 5.86 17.19
CA PHE A 135 -1.89 7.15 17.82
C PHE A 135 -1.37 7.27 19.27
N ILE A 136 -1.46 6.19 20.06
CA ILE A 136 -0.96 6.18 21.45
C ILE A 136 0.56 6.38 21.45
N PHE A 137 1.31 5.61 20.68
CA PHE A 137 2.77 5.66 20.67
C PHE A 137 3.34 6.95 20.08
N SER A 138 2.62 7.61 19.19
CA SER A 138 3.01 8.90 18.63
C SER A 138 2.48 10.11 19.40
N ASN A 139 1.73 9.90 20.50
CA ASN A 139 0.96 10.97 21.17
C ASN A 139 0.05 11.75 20.20
N SER A 140 -0.48 11.07 19.18
CA SER A 140 -1.34 11.64 18.13
C SER A 140 -0.65 12.67 17.22
N GLU A 141 0.67 12.81 17.29
CA GLU A 141 1.47 13.73 16.49
C GLU A 141 2.45 13.01 15.56
N PRO A 142 2.80 13.58 14.40
CA PRO A 142 3.85 13.05 13.55
C PRO A 142 5.23 13.10 14.24
N ILE A 143 6.01 12.01 14.12
CA ILE A 143 7.33 11.86 14.72
C ILE A 143 8.39 12.12 13.64
N PRO A 144 9.12 13.25 13.68
CA PRO A 144 10.14 13.55 12.69
C PRO A 144 11.35 12.62 12.83
N VAL A 145 11.95 12.25 11.72
CA VAL A 145 13.23 11.52 11.67
C VAL A 145 14.34 12.53 11.41
N GLY A 146 15.26 12.71 12.37
CA GLY A 146 16.31 13.72 12.35
C GLY A 146 17.47 13.50 11.36
N ASN A 147 17.25 12.72 10.28
CA ASN A 147 18.28 12.43 9.29
C ASN A 147 17.69 12.34 7.88
N GLU A 148 18.09 13.25 6.98
CA GLU A 148 17.64 13.28 5.58
C GLU A 148 18.05 12.02 4.79
N GLY A 149 19.07 11.28 5.22
CA GLY A 149 19.43 9.99 4.62
C GLY A 149 18.29 8.97 4.68
N PHE A 150 17.33 9.15 5.60
CA PHE A 150 16.12 8.32 5.66
C PHE A 150 15.22 8.50 4.41
N ALA A 151 15.31 9.63 3.73
CA ALA A 151 14.57 9.89 2.48
C ALA A 151 15.02 9.03 1.29
N TRP A 152 16.13 8.28 1.43
CA TRP A 152 16.73 7.52 0.34
C TRP A 152 15.74 6.56 -0.36
N LEU A 153 14.94 5.81 0.39
CA LEU A 153 13.99 4.86 -0.19
C LEU A 153 12.79 5.56 -0.85
N GLY A 154 12.28 6.64 -0.24
CA GLY A 154 11.10 7.36 -0.71
C GLY A 154 11.39 8.38 -1.81
N ARG A 155 12.53 9.08 -1.74
CA ARG A 155 12.88 10.19 -2.64
C ARG A 155 14.07 9.90 -3.55
N GLY A 156 14.96 8.95 -3.18
CA GLY A 156 16.17 8.61 -3.94
C GLY A 156 15.87 8.01 -5.31
N SER A 157 16.85 8.08 -6.21
CA SER A 157 16.77 7.58 -7.59
C SER A 157 18.16 7.12 -8.07
N ASP A 158 18.58 5.92 -7.63
CA ASP A 158 19.95 5.42 -7.87
C ASP A 158 20.04 4.56 -9.13
N LEU A 159 19.04 3.74 -9.42
CA LEU A 159 19.06 2.79 -10.51
C LEU A 159 18.53 3.43 -11.81
N PHE A 160 19.43 3.78 -12.73
CA PHE A 160 19.09 4.38 -14.05
C PHE A 160 18.18 5.62 -13.97
N GLY A 161 18.22 6.36 -12.85
CA GLY A 161 17.36 7.51 -12.60
C GLY A 161 15.92 7.15 -12.28
N LEU A 162 15.60 5.87 -12.03
CA LEU A 162 14.31 5.42 -11.51
C LEU A 162 14.23 5.67 -9.99
N PRO A 163 13.08 6.08 -9.48
CA PRO A 163 12.91 6.18 -8.03
C PRO A 163 13.16 4.84 -7.34
N ASN A 164 13.86 4.86 -6.18
CA ASN A 164 14.22 3.64 -5.45
C ASN A 164 13.00 2.82 -5.03
N SER A 165 11.90 3.49 -4.68
CA SER A 165 10.60 2.86 -4.39
C SER A 165 10.03 2.08 -5.58
N VAL A 166 10.21 2.61 -6.81
CA VAL A 166 9.76 1.95 -8.05
C VAL A 166 10.65 0.76 -8.38
N SER A 167 11.98 0.91 -8.23
CA SER A 167 12.94 -0.18 -8.43
C SER A 167 12.65 -1.35 -7.49
N LEU A 168 12.39 -1.05 -6.21
CA LEU A 168 11.99 -2.06 -5.22
C LEU A 168 10.66 -2.72 -5.57
N MET A 169 9.65 -1.95 -5.99
CA MET A 169 8.38 -2.47 -6.45
C MET A 169 8.56 -3.47 -7.59
N LEU A 170 9.28 -3.09 -8.63
CA LEU A 170 9.50 -3.98 -9.79
C LEU A 170 10.22 -5.26 -9.39
N PHE A 171 11.27 -5.16 -8.55
CA PHE A 171 11.97 -6.32 -8.02
C PHE A 171 11.04 -7.26 -7.27
N LEU A 172 10.22 -6.73 -6.35
CA LEU A 172 9.27 -7.54 -5.57
C LEU A 172 8.18 -8.18 -6.45
N PHE A 173 7.71 -7.50 -7.49
CA PHE A 173 6.77 -8.09 -8.45
C PHE A 173 7.38 -9.25 -9.24
N VAL A 174 8.64 -9.14 -9.65
CA VAL A 174 9.37 -10.26 -10.30
C VAL A 174 9.49 -11.43 -9.34
N VAL A 175 9.94 -11.20 -8.10
CA VAL A 175 10.06 -12.25 -7.08
C VAL A 175 8.70 -12.90 -6.80
N ALA A 176 7.65 -12.11 -6.56
CA ALA A 176 6.31 -12.62 -6.32
C ALA A 176 5.77 -13.41 -7.52
N HIS A 177 6.01 -12.94 -8.74
CA HIS A 177 5.61 -13.66 -9.95
C HIS A 177 6.30 -15.03 -10.03
N VAL A 178 7.60 -15.10 -9.80
CA VAL A 178 8.37 -16.36 -9.79
C VAL A 178 7.85 -17.28 -8.69
N VAL A 179 7.67 -16.77 -7.47
CA VAL A 179 7.16 -17.56 -6.34
C VAL A 179 5.78 -18.14 -6.67
N MET A 180 4.86 -17.33 -7.18
CA MET A 180 3.50 -17.77 -7.45
C MET A 180 3.38 -18.68 -8.67
N SER A 181 4.24 -18.54 -9.70
CA SER A 181 4.16 -19.31 -10.93
C SER A 181 5.05 -20.54 -10.97
N ARG A 182 6.15 -20.56 -10.21
CA ARG A 182 7.20 -21.61 -10.35
C ARG A 182 7.45 -22.43 -9.09
N THR A 183 6.93 -22.03 -7.90
CA THR A 183 7.21 -22.74 -6.65
C THR A 183 6.02 -23.55 -6.14
N SER A 184 6.28 -24.44 -5.16
CA SER A 184 5.24 -25.17 -4.43
C SER A 184 4.34 -24.24 -3.60
N ILE A 185 4.89 -23.12 -3.08
CA ILE A 185 4.12 -22.14 -2.31
C ILE A 185 2.98 -21.59 -3.16
N GLY A 186 3.26 -21.14 -4.40
CA GLY A 186 2.23 -20.65 -5.31
C GLY A 186 1.15 -21.71 -5.58
N ARG A 187 1.55 -22.96 -5.87
CA ARG A 187 0.59 -24.06 -6.06
C ARG A 187 -0.30 -24.28 -4.85
N TYR A 188 0.28 -24.22 -3.64
CA TYR A 188 -0.48 -24.39 -2.41
C TYR A 188 -1.45 -23.23 -2.16
N VAL A 189 -1.05 -21.98 -2.42
CA VAL A 189 -1.93 -20.80 -2.31
C VAL A 189 -3.15 -20.95 -3.23
N TYR A 190 -2.95 -21.34 -4.49
CA TYR A 190 -4.07 -21.58 -5.42
C TYR A 190 -4.93 -22.79 -5.01
N ALA A 191 -4.31 -23.88 -4.51
CA ALA A 191 -5.05 -25.06 -4.06
C ALA A 191 -5.94 -24.74 -2.86
N VAL A 192 -5.40 -24.02 -1.86
CA VAL A 192 -6.15 -23.57 -0.67
C VAL A 192 -7.32 -22.67 -1.08
N GLY A 193 -7.10 -21.76 -2.02
CA GLY A 193 -8.15 -20.86 -2.49
C GLY A 193 -9.22 -21.52 -3.36
N GLY A 194 -8.87 -22.60 -4.04
CA GLY A 194 -9.83 -23.36 -4.86
C GLY A 194 -10.77 -24.23 -4.02
N ASN A 195 -10.21 -25.03 -3.14
CA ASN A 195 -10.95 -25.84 -2.16
C ASN A 195 -10.03 -26.22 -0.99
N PRO A 196 -10.18 -25.59 0.18
CA PRO A 196 -9.33 -25.83 1.35
C PRO A 196 -9.39 -27.28 1.86
N GLU A 197 -10.55 -27.94 1.79
CA GLU A 197 -10.71 -29.33 2.24
C GLU A 197 -10.03 -30.32 1.28
N ALA A 198 -10.21 -30.16 -0.04
CA ALA A 198 -9.52 -30.98 -1.03
C ALA A 198 -8.00 -30.76 -0.95
N ALA A 199 -7.53 -29.53 -0.76
CA ALA A 199 -6.12 -29.22 -0.55
C ALA A 199 -5.57 -29.94 0.70
N ARG A 200 -6.31 -29.91 1.81
CA ARG A 200 -5.94 -30.58 3.06
C ARG A 200 -5.84 -32.12 2.87
N LEU A 201 -6.82 -32.71 2.21
CA LEU A 201 -6.82 -34.15 1.91
C LEU A 201 -5.68 -34.55 0.97
N SER A 202 -5.21 -33.64 0.13
CA SER A 202 -4.04 -33.82 -0.75
C SER A 202 -2.70 -33.53 -0.05
N GLY A 203 -2.68 -33.34 1.29
CA GLY A 203 -1.47 -33.14 2.07
C GLY A 203 -0.96 -31.69 2.12
N VAL A 204 -1.71 -30.71 1.59
CA VAL A 204 -1.32 -29.30 1.67
C VAL A 204 -1.49 -28.81 3.12
N PRO A 205 -0.46 -28.16 3.71
CA PRO A 205 -0.54 -27.65 5.09
C PRO A 205 -1.32 -26.31 5.14
N VAL A 206 -2.65 -26.38 4.95
CA VAL A 206 -3.56 -25.21 4.78
C VAL A 206 -3.34 -24.16 5.85
N LYS A 207 -3.23 -24.55 7.14
CA LYS A 207 -3.03 -23.60 8.25
C LYS A 207 -1.74 -22.80 8.09
N TRP A 208 -0.64 -23.47 7.77
CA TRP A 208 0.66 -22.79 7.59
C TRP A 208 0.67 -21.88 6.37
N ILE A 209 0.00 -22.27 5.28
CA ILE A 209 -0.15 -21.41 4.11
C ILE A 209 -0.91 -20.14 4.45
N LEU A 210 -2.02 -20.22 5.18
CA LEU A 210 -2.76 -19.04 5.61
C LEU A 210 -1.91 -18.15 6.54
N VAL A 211 -1.26 -18.72 7.56
CA VAL A 211 -0.37 -17.94 8.44
C VAL A 211 0.74 -17.25 7.64
N PHE A 212 1.37 -17.95 6.70
CA PHE A 212 2.41 -17.40 5.84
C PHE A 212 1.89 -16.23 4.99
N VAL A 213 0.71 -16.36 4.38
CA VAL A 213 0.14 -15.33 3.49
C VAL A 213 -0.18 -14.05 4.27
N TYR A 214 -0.74 -14.16 5.49
CA TYR A 214 -1.00 -13.01 6.35
C TYR A 214 0.29 -12.40 6.91
N ALA A 215 1.28 -13.22 7.29
CA ALA A 215 2.59 -12.74 7.72
C ALA A 215 3.31 -11.96 6.61
N LEU A 216 3.28 -12.49 5.38
CA LEU A 216 3.85 -11.82 4.21
C LEU A 216 3.12 -10.51 3.89
N CYS A 217 1.79 -10.48 3.98
CA CYS A 217 1.01 -9.25 3.78
C CYS A 217 1.36 -8.20 4.84
N GLY A 218 1.46 -8.60 6.11
CA GLY A 218 1.91 -7.72 7.19
C GLY A 218 3.32 -7.19 6.97
N LEU A 219 4.25 -8.04 6.52
CA LEU A 219 5.61 -7.62 6.15
C LEU A 219 5.61 -6.57 5.04
N LEU A 220 4.84 -6.79 3.98
CA LEU A 220 4.74 -5.85 2.85
C LEU A 220 4.01 -4.57 3.24
N ALA A 221 3.02 -4.63 4.13
CA ALA A 221 2.38 -3.45 4.71
C ALA A 221 3.38 -2.66 5.59
N GLY A 222 4.20 -3.35 6.39
CA GLY A 222 5.29 -2.76 7.15
C GLY A 222 6.32 -2.06 6.27
N LEU A 223 6.72 -2.70 5.17
CA LEU A 223 7.62 -2.11 4.18
C LEU A 223 6.98 -0.87 3.52
N GLY A 224 5.69 -0.93 3.18
CA GLY A 224 4.92 0.22 2.70
C GLY A 224 4.92 1.39 3.68
N GLY A 225 4.81 1.10 4.99
CA GLY A 225 4.89 2.10 6.05
C GLY A 225 6.27 2.76 6.16
N VAL A 226 7.34 1.99 6.05
CA VAL A 226 8.72 2.51 5.99
C VAL A 226 8.91 3.39 4.75
N MET A 227 8.38 2.97 3.59
CA MET A 227 8.45 3.77 2.35
C MET A 227 7.71 5.10 2.48
N GLU A 228 6.51 5.09 3.07
CA GLU A 228 5.71 6.30 3.32
C GLU A 228 6.43 7.23 4.33
N ALA A 229 6.93 6.66 5.42
CA ALA A 229 7.71 7.42 6.40
C ALA A 229 9.01 7.98 5.80
N SER A 230 9.70 7.22 4.93
CA SER A 230 10.88 7.66 4.20
C SER A 230 10.57 8.80 3.22
N LEU A 231 9.42 8.77 2.56
CA LEU A 231 8.99 9.82 1.64
C LEU A 231 8.79 11.17 2.36
N HIS A 232 8.24 11.14 3.56
CA HIS A 232 7.92 12.34 4.35
C HIS A 232 8.98 12.66 5.43
N VAL A 233 9.97 11.77 5.64
CA VAL A 233 10.98 11.82 6.72
C VAL A 233 10.30 11.90 8.10
N THR A 234 9.17 11.20 8.25
CA THR A 234 8.28 11.34 9.41
C THR A 234 7.43 10.08 9.59
N GLY A 235 7.31 9.58 10.82
CA GLY A 235 6.31 8.57 11.18
C GLY A 235 4.99 9.25 11.55
N ASP A 236 3.99 9.21 10.66
CA ASP A 236 2.68 9.85 10.88
C ASP A 236 1.61 8.79 11.20
N PRO A 237 0.93 8.87 12.37
CA PRO A 237 -0.15 7.95 12.74
C PRO A 237 -1.40 8.05 11.84
N LYS A 238 -1.51 9.09 11.03
CA LYS A 238 -2.60 9.29 10.05
C LYS A 238 -2.30 8.66 8.69
N SER A 239 -1.06 8.22 8.45
CA SER A 239 -0.66 7.53 7.22
C SER A 239 -1.53 6.28 6.96
N GLY A 240 -1.60 5.88 5.70
CA GLY A 240 -2.29 4.64 5.32
C GLY A 240 -3.82 4.70 5.38
N THR A 241 -4.43 5.83 5.70
CA THR A 241 -5.90 5.95 5.78
C THR A 241 -6.54 5.64 4.42
N LEU A 242 -7.48 4.68 4.39
CA LEU A 242 -8.18 4.18 3.20
C LEU A 242 -7.28 3.49 2.14
N VAL A 243 -6.02 3.21 2.46
CA VAL A 243 -5.11 2.49 1.55
C VAL A 243 -5.57 1.05 1.36
N GLU A 244 -6.17 0.42 2.37
CA GLU A 244 -6.75 -0.93 2.27
C GLU A 244 -7.75 -1.03 1.12
N LEU A 245 -8.60 -0.02 0.93
CA LEU A 245 -9.57 0.01 -0.17
C LEU A 245 -8.90 0.16 -1.53
N GLN A 246 -7.85 0.99 -1.63
CA GLN A 246 -7.07 1.15 -2.87
C GLN A 246 -6.34 -0.14 -3.24
N VAL A 247 -5.79 -0.85 -2.26
CA VAL A 247 -5.10 -2.12 -2.43
C VAL A 247 -6.06 -3.21 -2.89
N ILE A 248 -7.24 -3.33 -2.24
CA ILE A 248 -8.28 -4.28 -2.67
C ILE A 248 -8.76 -3.95 -4.09
N ALA A 249 -9.03 -2.66 -4.38
CA ALA A 249 -9.42 -2.22 -5.71
C ALA A 249 -8.38 -2.60 -6.76
N ALA A 250 -7.09 -2.37 -6.50
CA ALA A 250 -6.00 -2.72 -7.41
C ALA A 250 -5.97 -4.23 -7.71
N VAL A 251 -6.14 -5.07 -6.68
CA VAL A 251 -6.12 -6.53 -6.82
C VAL A 251 -7.34 -7.04 -7.62
N VAL A 252 -8.54 -6.51 -7.34
CA VAL A 252 -9.78 -6.95 -8.00
C VAL A 252 -9.86 -6.42 -9.43
N VAL A 253 -9.53 -5.15 -9.67
CA VAL A 253 -9.41 -4.56 -11.03
C VAL A 253 -8.35 -5.30 -11.84
N GLY A 254 -7.28 -5.76 -11.18
CA GLY A 254 -6.25 -6.61 -11.74
C GLY A 254 -6.71 -8.04 -12.12
N GLY A 255 -7.97 -8.40 -11.83
CA GLY A 255 -8.60 -9.66 -12.22
C GLY A 255 -8.41 -10.81 -11.24
N THR A 256 -8.04 -10.55 -9.99
CA THR A 256 -8.05 -11.54 -8.93
C THR A 256 -9.47 -11.70 -8.39
N SER A 257 -9.98 -12.94 -8.32
CA SER A 257 -11.34 -13.24 -7.90
C SER A 257 -11.49 -13.23 -6.38
N LEU A 258 -12.49 -12.51 -5.87
CA LEU A 258 -12.83 -12.51 -4.44
C LEU A 258 -13.37 -13.87 -3.95
N ALA A 259 -13.83 -14.72 -4.85
CA ALA A 259 -14.25 -16.09 -4.51
C ALA A 259 -13.05 -17.02 -4.24
N GLY A 260 -11.81 -16.56 -4.47
CA GLY A 260 -10.59 -17.34 -4.30
C GLY A 260 -10.19 -18.19 -5.52
N GLY A 261 -9.04 -18.85 -5.41
CA GLY A 261 -8.51 -19.81 -6.40
C GLY A 261 -8.04 -19.22 -7.72
N ARG A 262 -8.24 -17.94 -7.99
CA ARG A 262 -7.90 -17.27 -9.26
C ARG A 262 -7.30 -15.91 -9.04
N GLY A 263 -6.20 -15.62 -9.72
CA GLY A 263 -5.51 -14.32 -9.68
C GLY A 263 -4.13 -14.42 -10.34
N LYS A 264 -3.55 -13.28 -10.67
CA LYS A 264 -2.20 -13.19 -11.26
C LYS A 264 -1.48 -11.97 -10.69
N ILE A 265 -0.25 -12.13 -10.27
CA ILE A 265 0.59 -11.03 -9.75
C ILE A 265 0.73 -9.90 -10.78
N PHE A 266 0.96 -10.24 -12.06
CA PHE A 266 1.05 -9.22 -13.10
C PHE A 266 -0.26 -8.46 -13.29
N GLY A 267 -1.42 -9.13 -13.16
CA GLY A 267 -2.72 -8.46 -13.18
C GLY A 267 -2.85 -7.41 -12.07
N THR A 268 -2.40 -7.74 -10.86
CA THR A 268 -2.36 -6.80 -9.72
C THR A 268 -1.51 -5.58 -10.01
N LEU A 269 -0.34 -5.73 -10.66
CA LEU A 269 0.47 -4.58 -11.06
C LEU A 269 -0.29 -3.64 -12.00
N VAL A 270 -0.95 -4.20 -13.02
CA VAL A 270 -1.78 -3.41 -13.95
C VAL A 270 -2.93 -2.72 -13.21
N GLY A 271 -3.61 -3.43 -12.29
CA GLY A 271 -4.67 -2.85 -11.47
C GLY A 271 -4.16 -1.72 -10.58
N ALA A 272 -3.00 -1.87 -9.95
CA ALA A 272 -2.38 -0.81 -9.14
C ALA A 272 -2.03 0.43 -9.97
N LEU A 273 -1.51 0.24 -11.19
CA LEU A 273 -1.27 1.34 -12.13
C LEU A 273 -2.56 2.06 -12.53
N ILE A 274 -3.64 1.31 -12.81
CA ILE A 274 -4.96 1.91 -13.14
C ILE A 274 -5.45 2.77 -11.97
N ILE A 275 -5.45 2.24 -10.74
CA ILE A 275 -5.87 2.99 -9.54
C ILE A 275 -5.00 4.23 -9.33
N GLY A 276 -3.68 4.11 -9.51
CA GLY A 276 -2.75 5.23 -9.40
C GLY A 276 -2.97 6.32 -10.44
N VAL A 277 -3.25 5.95 -11.68
CA VAL A 277 -3.60 6.90 -12.76
C VAL A 277 -4.91 7.62 -12.45
N ILE A 278 -5.94 6.90 -11.99
CA ILE A 278 -7.20 7.50 -11.57
C ILE A 278 -6.96 8.51 -10.44
N ARG A 279 -6.18 8.14 -9.41
CA ARG A 279 -5.82 9.03 -8.29
C ARG A 279 -5.10 10.29 -8.78
N ASN A 280 -4.08 10.13 -9.61
CA ASN A 280 -3.33 11.25 -10.15
C ASN A 280 -4.21 12.17 -11.01
N GLY A 281 -5.07 11.61 -11.85
CA GLY A 281 -6.04 12.37 -12.63
C GLY A 281 -6.97 13.21 -11.74
N MET A 282 -7.52 12.62 -10.69
CA MET A 282 -8.35 13.34 -9.72
C MET A 282 -7.58 14.47 -9.01
N ASN A 283 -6.33 14.23 -8.63
CA ASN A 283 -5.48 15.25 -8.00
C ASN A 283 -5.18 16.41 -8.96
N LEU A 284 -4.84 16.13 -10.22
CA LEU A 284 -4.56 17.16 -11.24
C LEU A 284 -5.80 17.99 -11.60
N THR A 285 -6.99 17.40 -11.48
CA THR A 285 -8.27 18.09 -11.73
C THR A 285 -8.84 18.78 -10.50
N GLY A 286 -8.14 18.72 -9.37
CA GLY A 286 -8.57 19.37 -8.12
C GLY A 286 -9.79 18.73 -7.45
N VAL A 287 -10.03 17.43 -7.70
CA VAL A 287 -11.11 16.68 -7.04
C VAL A 287 -10.79 16.54 -5.54
N GLU A 288 -11.71 16.96 -4.69
CA GLU A 288 -11.58 16.89 -3.24
C GLU A 288 -11.40 15.45 -2.74
N ALA A 289 -10.63 15.28 -1.65
CA ALA A 289 -10.29 13.98 -1.08
C ALA A 289 -11.54 13.12 -0.74
N HIS A 290 -12.61 13.73 -0.26
CA HIS A 290 -13.85 13.03 0.05
C HIS A 290 -14.54 12.48 -1.22
N MET A 291 -14.53 13.25 -2.30
CA MET A 291 -15.07 12.79 -3.59
C MET A 291 -14.21 11.66 -4.19
N GLN A 292 -12.88 11.69 -3.98
CA GLN A 292 -12.01 10.57 -4.41
C GLN A 292 -12.42 9.26 -3.72
N SER A 293 -12.82 9.30 -2.45
CA SER A 293 -13.31 8.11 -1.73
C SER A 293 -14.60 7.55 -2.36
N VAL A 294 -15.51 8.42 -2.84
CA VAL A 294 -16.71 7.99 -3.57
C VAL A 294 -16.33 7.28 -4.87
N VAL A 295 -15.38 7.86 -5.63
CA VAL A 295 -14.89 7.24 -6.88
C VAL A 295 -14.29 5.87 -6.62
N TYR A 296 -13.46 5.70 -5.60
CA TYR A 296 -12.92 4.39 -5.23
C TYR A 296 -14.01 3.38 -4.87
N GLY A 297 -15.01 3.79 -4.10
CA GLY A 297 -16.16 2.93 -3.78
C GLY A 297 -16.88 2.44 -5.03
N VAL A 298 -17.16 3.34 -5.99
CA VAL A 298 -17.79 2.99 -7.27
C VAL A 298 -16.91 2.04 -8.09
N VAL A 299 -15.61 2.30 -8.19
CA VAL A 299 -14.67 1.44 -8.94
C VAL A 299 -14.63 0.03 -8.35
N ILE A 300 -14.58 -0.08 -7.01
CA ILE A 300 -14.62 -1.39 -6.33
C ILE A 300 -15.92 -2.13 -6.65
N LEU A 301 -17.07 -1.46 -6.52
CA LEU A 301 -18.38 -2.07 -6.79
C LEU A 301 -18.46 -2.58 -8.23
N ILE A 302 -18.05 -1.78 -9.21
CA ILE A 302 -18.05 -2.18 -10.62
C ILE A 302 -17.11 -3.38 -10.83
N ALA A 303 -15.90 -3.35 -10.26
CA ALA A 303 -14.94 -4.44 -10.40
C ALA A 303 -15.48 -5.76 -9.82
N VAL A 304 -16.11 -5.71 -8.63
CA VAL A 304 -16.74 -6.87 -8.00
C VAL A 304 -17.93 -7.38 -8.81
N MET A 305 -18.78 -6.50 -9.34
CA MET A 305 -19.90 -6.89 -10.20
C MET A 305 -19.43 -7.61 -11.46
N VAL A 306 -18.36 -7.11 -12.09
CA VAL A 306 -17.77 -7.75 -13.28
C VAL A 306 -17.19 -9.13 -12.94
N ASP A 307 -16.52 -9.28 -11.78
CA ASP A 307 -16.00 -10.59 -11.33
C ASP A 307 -17.12 -11.60 -11.10
N GLN A 308 -18.20 -11.19 -10.43
CA GLN A 308 -19.38 -12.05 -10.17
C GLN A 308 -20.09 -12.46 -11.47
N LEU A 309 -20.24 -11.54 -12.43
CA LEU A 309 -20.84 -11.87 -13.73
C LEU A 309 -20.02 -12.88 -14.50
N LYS A 310 -18.68 -12.73 -14.52
CA LYS A 310 -17.77 -13.70 -15.14
C LYS A 310 -17.81 -15.07 -14.46
N GLY A 311 -18.05 -15.11 -13.16
CA GLY A 311 -18.21 -16.36 -12.39
C GLY A 311 -19.49 -17.13 -12.73
N ARG A 312 -20.58 -16.42 -13.11
CA ARG A 312 -21.88 -17.05 -13.48
C ARG A 312 -21.93 -17.56 -14.92
N LEU A 313 -21.07 -17.04 -15.79
CA LEU A 313 -21.03 -17.41 -17.21
C LEU A 313 -20.12 -18.62 -17.50
N LYS A 314 -19.49 -19.19 -16.47
CA LYS A 314 -18.68 -20.41 -16.51
C LYS A 314 -19.32 -21.53 -15.71
#